data_9dd03669f609849011a09d9260650e53
#
_entry.id   9dd03669f609849011a09d9260650e53
#
_cell.length_a   1.000
_cell.length_b   1.000
_cell.length_c   1.000
_cell.angle_alpha   90.00
_cell.angle_beta   90.00
_cell.angle_gamma   90.00
#
_symmetry.space_group_name_H-M   'P 1'
#
loop_
_entity.id
_entity.type
_entity.pdbx_description
1 polymer ?
#
loop_
_entity_poly.entity_id
_entity_poly.type
_entity_poly.pdbx_seq_one_letter_code
_entity_poly.pdbx_strand_id
1 'polypeptide(L)'
;YSGLAIINLKEFWIEQNKDLANKKITDEEWIKLKNRILNQEDIRNLKLDRITDKDLSFYTSLNKETAYIYYLMNNGYSYTEKIIKDENVSNEEYAIIAENVGILKGVNIRLDWERVYPYGITLRGILGNVGKITDEYKDYYISNGYKINDRVGISYLEYEYDKYLKGEKNEYIRSSDGTYKLVKEGKKGNDIYLNIDIKLQEEIENIIVNNIKRAKYEPNTNFLNRTYVILTDVKTGGIIALAGKKVINNSVYDISTENINMSYTVGSVVKGASHIVGYNTNALKIGEVRNDECIKIKGTPKKCSFMYLGYLNDLTALKKSSNTFQFHTAIKVGGSSYFYNMGLTIKDSAFN
;
A
#
# COMPACT_ATOMS: atom_id res chain seq x y z
N TYR A 1 -24.20 -1.28 -7.53
CA TYR A 1 -24.77 0.02 -7.12
C TYR A 1 -24.79 0.23 -5.59
N SER A 2 -24.06 -0.57 -4.84
CA SER A 2 -23.87 -0.40 -3.39
C SER A 2 -23.27 0.97 -3.00
N GLY A 3 -22.60 1.65 -3.93
CA GLY A 3 -22.03 2.98 -3.75
C GLY A 3 -22.92 4.13 -4.23
N LEU A 4 -24.15 3.88 -4.66
CA LEU A 4 -25.06 4.94 -5.11
C LEU A 4 -25.58 5.73 -3.89
N ALA A 5 -25.13 6.97 -3.73
CA ALA A 5 -25.67 7.87 -2.72
C ALA A 5 -27.09 8.29 -3.07
N ILE A 6 -27.91 8.54 -2.04
CA ILE A 6 -29.30 8.97 -2.22
C ILE A 6 -29.40 10.26 -3.03
N ILE A 7 -28.40 11.13 -2.93
CA ILE A 7 -28.35 12.38 -3.72
C ILE A 7 -28.28 12.11 -5.22
N ASN A 8 -27.52 11.09 -5.65
CA ASN A 8 -27.38 10.72 -7.05
C ASN A 8 -28.69 10.13 -7.61
N LEU A 9 -29.42 9.40 -6.77
CA LEU A 9 -30.74 8.89 -7.12
C LEU A 9 -31.76 10.04 -7.26
N LYS A 10 -31.69 11.05 -6.39
CA LYS A 10 -32.51 12.26 -6.51
C LYS A 10 -32.19 13.06 -7.76
N GLU A 11 -30.92 13.19 -8.13
CA GLU A 11 -30.49 13.83 -9.39
C GLU A 11 -31.03 13.10 -10.60
N PHE A 12 -30.93 11.78 -10.62
CA PHE A 12 -31.53 10.97 -11.69
C PHE A 12 -33.05 11.17 -11.75
N TRP A 13 -33.73 11.25 -10.59
CA TRP A 13 -35.14 11.51 -10.53
C TRP A 13 -35.49 12.90 -11.11
N ILE A 14 -34.71 13.94 -10.82
CA ILE A 14 -34.90 15.30 -11.38
C ILE A 14 -34.83 15.24 -12.91
N GLU A 15 -33.85 14.53 -13.47
CA GLU A 15 -33.67 14.44 -14.91
C GLU A 15 -34.83 13.69 -15.60
N GLN A 16 -35.32 12.63 -14.98
CA GLN A 16 -36.47 11.86 -15.50
C GLN A 16 -37.83 12.55 -15.33
N ASN A 17 -37.95 13.46 -14.35
CA ASN A 17 -39.21 14.07 -13.95
C ASN A 17 -39.09 15.60 -13.92
N LYS A 18 -38.56 16.22 -14.98
CA LYS A 18 -38.25 17.66 -15.04
C LYS A 18 -39.45 18.55 -14.62
N ASP A 19 -40.65 18.23 -15.11
CA ASP A 19 -41.83 19.02 -14.82
C ASP A 19 -42.28 18.91 -13.33
N LEU A 20 -42.19 17.69 -12.78
CA LEU A 20 -42.51 17.49 -11.35
C LEU A 20 -41.42 18.12 -10.45
N ALA A 21 -40.18 18.05 -10.84
CA ALA A 21 -39.07 18.69 -10.15
C ALA A 21 -39.24 20.25 -10.17
N ASN A 22 -39.61 20.80 -11.30
CA ASN A 22 -39.88 22.24 -11.43
C ASN A 22 -41.04 22.70 -10.56
N LYS A 23 -42.14 21.91 -10.43
CA LYS A 23 -43.28 22.20 -9.54
C LYS A 23 -42.90 22.19 -8.06
N LYS A 24 -41.74 21.65 -7.69
CA LYS A 24 -41.24 21.71 -6.30
C LYS A 24 -40.61 23.07 -5.96
N ILE A 25 -40.40 23.94 -6.96
CA ILE A 25 -39.88 25.31 -6.79
C ILE A 25 -41.03 26.30 -6.85
N THR A 26 -41.07 27.23 -5.90
CA THR A 26 -42.15 28.24 -5.83
C THR A 26 -41.95 29.33 -6.85
N ASP A 27 -43.05 30.05 -7.19
CA ASP A 27 -42.97 31.18 -8.10
C ASP A 27 -42.03 32.28 -7.59
N GLU A 28 -42.01 32.52 -6.28
CA GLU A 28 -41.10 33.49 -5.66
C GLU A 28 -39.61 33.09 -5.87
N GLU A 29 -39.27 31.82 -5.80
CA GLU A 29 -37.92 31.33 -6.01
C GLU A 29 -37.52 31.43 -7.49
N TRP A 30 -38.43 31.19 -8.42
CA TRP A 30 -38.22 31.47 -9.83
C TRP A 30 -38.00 32.95 -10.13
N ILE A 31 -38.70 33.84 -9.43
CA ILE A 31 -38.49 35.30 -9.52
C ILE A 31 -37.11 35.66 -8.95
N LYS A 32 -36.72 35.07 -7.82
CA LYS A 32 -35.36 35.26 -7.24
C LYS A 32 -34.25 34.79 -8.16
N LEU A 33 -34.42 33.68 -8.87
CA LEU A 33 -33.47 33.22 -9.90
C LEU A 33 -33.38 34.23 -11.04
N LYS A 34 -34.54 34.72 -11.55
CA LYS A 34 -34.59 35.72 -12.62
C LYS A 34 -33.88 37.02 -12.24
N ASN A 35 -34.03 37.43 -10.98
CA ASN A 35 -33.38 38.61 -10.41
C ASN A 35 -31.93 38.38 -9.95
N ARG A 36 -31.31 37.18 -10.21
CA ARG A 36 -29.98 36.79 -9.83
C ARG A 36 -29.70 36.80 -8.32
N ILE A 37 -30.77 36.72 -7.49
CA ILE A 37 -30.65 36.55 -6.03
C ILE A 37 -30.34 35.08 -5.71
N LEU A 38 -30.90 34.15 -6.48
CA LEU A 38 -30.53 32.75 -6.49
C LEU A 38 -29.82 32.41 -7.81
N ASN A 39 -28.98 31.39 -7.79
CA ASN A 39 -28.36 30.85 -8.98
C ASN A 39 -28.94 29.46 -9.34
N GLN A 40 -28.48 28.86 -10.45
CA GLN A 40 -28.96 27.53 -10.89
C GLN A 40 -28.67 26.43 -9.91
N GLU A 41 -27.53 26.53 -9.19
CA GLU A 41 -27.12 25.56 -8.19
C GLU A 41 -28.01 25.61 -6.96
N ASP A 42 -28.42 26.83 -6.55
CA ASP A 42 -29.40 27.02 -5.46
C ASP A 42 -30.75 26.35 -5.81
N ILE A 43 -31.25 26.55 -7.03
CA ILE A 43 -32.46 25.89 -7.50
C ILE A 43 -32.33 24.37 -7.54
N ARG A 44 -31.16 23.88 -7.99
CA ARG A 44 -30.88 22.44 -7.97
C ARG A 44 -30.91 21.88 -6.54
N ASN A 45 -30.28 22.57 -5.60
CA ASN A 45 -30.22 22.15 -4.21
C ASN A 45 -31.63 22.15 -3.58
N LEU A 46 -32.43 23.18 -3.82
CA LEU A 46 -33.84 23.24 -3.39
C LEU A 46 -34.66 22.06 -3.94
N LYS A 47 -34.46 21.68 -5.20
CA LYS A 47 -35.12 20.49 -5.77
C LYS A 47 -34.71 19.23 -5.03
N LEU A 48 -33.40 19.04 -4.81
CA LEU A 48 -32.83 17.86 -4.13
C LEU A 48 -33.37 17.71 -2.70
N ASP A 49 -33.49 18.84 -1.95
CA ASP A 49 -33.99 18.84 -0.59
C ASP A 49 -35.49 18.48 -0.51
N ARG A 50 -36.25 18.86 -1.53
CA ARG A 50 -37.72 18.66 -1.58
C ARG A 50 -38.17 17.33 -2.19
N ILE A 51 -37.23 16.52 -2.70
CA ILE A 51 -37.49 15.14 -3.11
C ILE A 51 -37.54 14.26 -1.87
N THR A 52 -38.69 13.62 -1.66
CA THR A 52 -38.98 12.77 -0.51
C THR A 52 -38.83 11.28 -0.86
N ASP A 53 -38.80 10.41 0.15
CA ASP A 53 -38.80 8.96 -0.04
C ASP A 53 -40.04 8.48 -0.82
N LYS A 54 -41.15 9.20 -0.73
CA LYS A 54 -42.35 8.91 -1.51
C LYS A 54 -42.11 9.10 -3.01
N ASP A 55 -41.38 10.14 -3.41
CA ASP A 55 -41.01 10.39 -4.81
C ASP A 55 -40.12 9.26 -5.36
N LEU A 56 -39.30 8.68 -4.48
CA LEU A 56 -38.33 7.61 -4.85
C LEU A 56 -38.89 6.18 -4.65
N SER A 57 -40.06 6.03 -4.02
CA SER A 57 -40.63 4.73 -3.64
C SER A 57 -40.93 3.80 -4.82
N PHE A 58 -41.13 4.37 -6.00
CA PHE A 58 -41.42 3.63 -7.24
C PHE A 58 -40.16 3.10 -7.94
N TYR A 59 -38.95 3.45 -7.46
CA TYR A 59 -37.72 3.01 -8.11
C TYR A 59 -37.36 1.59 -7.70
N THR A 60 -37.37 0.71 -8.69
CA THR A 60 -36.94 -0.69 -8.60
C THR A 60 -35.40 -0.78 -8.55
N SER A 61 -34.89 -2.00 -8.37
CA SER A 61 -33.44 -2.27 -8.50
C SER A 61 -32.88 -1.83 -9.84
N LEU A 62 -33.63 -2.08 -10.95
CA LEU A 62 -33.22 -1.69 -12.30
C LEU A 62 -33.10 -0.17 -12.45
N ASN A 63 -34.04 0.59 -11.87
CA ASN A 63 -33.94 2.06 -11.88
C ASN A 63 -32.72 2.55 -11.10
N LYS A 64 -32.37 1.90 -10.00
CA LYS A 64 -31.17 2.23 -9.21
C LYS A 64 -29.88 1.92 -9.97
N GLU A 65 -29.83 0.82 -10.71
CA GLU A 65 -28.70 0.53 -11.59
C GLU A 65 -28.58 1.57 -12.71
N THR A 66 -29.67 1.91 -13.35
CA THR A 66 -29.70 2.96 -14.37
C THR A 66 -29.26 4.32 -13.80
N ALA A 67 -29.71 4.68 -12.60
CA ALA A 67 -29.29 5.88 -11.91
C ALA A 67 -27.78 5.88 -11.59
N TYR A 68 -27.24 4.73 -11.24
CA TYR A 68 -25.80 4.59 -10.98
C TYR A 68 -24.97 4.75 -12.26
N ILE A 69 -25.39 4.12 -13.35
CA ILE A 69 -24.77 4.32 -14.67
C ILE A 69 -24.83 5.79 -15.08
N TYR A 70 -26.00 6.42 -14.95
CA TYR A 70 -26.18 7.85 -15.23
C TYR A 70 -25.24 8.73 -14.41
N TYR A 71 -25.09 8.45 -13.12
CA TYR A 71 -24.14 9.13 -12.26
C TYR A 71 -22.69 8.97 -12.76
N LEU A 72 -22.26 7.73 -13.06
CA LEU A 72 -20.90 7.48 -13.56
C LEU A 72 -20.62 8.21 -14.87
N MET A 73 -21.61 8.28 -15.76
CA MET A 73 -21.49 8.99 -17.05
C MET A 73 -21.34 10.51 -16.88
N ASN A 74 -21.95 11.07 -15.85
CA ASN A 74 -21.97 12.52 -15.62
C ASN A 74 -20.96 13.01 -14.58
N ASN A 75 -20.26 12.11 -13.89
CA ASN A 75 -19.30 12.48 -12.86
C ASN A 75 -17.98 13.03 -13.47
N GLY A 76 -17.49 14.14 -12.92
CA GLY A 76 -16.22 14.78 -13.34
C GLY A 76 -16.36 15.58 -14.66
N TYR A 77 -15.23 15.77 -15.35
CA TYR A 77 -15.19 16.60 -16.56
C TYR A 77 -15.94 16.00 -17.74
N SER A 78 -16.76 16.80 -18.41
CA SER A 78 -17.68 16.35 -19.47
C SER A 78 -16.99 15.74 -20.70
N TYR A 79 -15.74 16.12 -20.98
CA TYR A 79 -15.00 15.67 -22.17
C TYR A 79 -13.99 14.55 -21.92
N THR A 80 -14.01 13.94 -20.73
CA THR A 80 -13.13 12.79 -20.42
C THR A 80 -13.90 11.48 -20.55
N GLU A 81 -13.20 10.42 -20.97
CA GLU A 81 -13.76 9.07 -20.95
C GLU A 81 -14.18 8.70 -19.51
N LYS A 82 -15.38 8.14 -19.38
CA LYS A 82 -15.93 7.64 -18.12
C LYS A 82 -15.87 6.13 -18.07
N ILE A 83 -15.34 5.58 -16.99
CA ILE A 83 -15.37 4.13 -16.77
C ILE A 83 -16.71 3.81 -16.09
N ILE A 84 -17.54 3.02 -16.78
CA ILE A 84 -18.82 2.56 -16.24
C ILE A 84 -18.65 1.28 -15.44
N LYS A 85 -17.89 0.33 -15.98
CA LYS A 85 -17.57 -0.94 -15.32
C LYS A 85 -16.20 -1.42 -15.80
N ASP A 86 -15.31 -1.76 -14.89
CA ASP A 86 -13.95 -2.24 -15.18
C ASP A 86 -13.55 -3.45 -14.33
N GLU A 87 -14.44 -3.94 -13.46
CA GLU A 87 -14.23 -5.12 -12.62
C GLU A 87 -15.40 -6.10 -12.78
N ASN A 88 -15.09 -7.39 -12.69
CA ASN A 88 -16.09 -8.46 -12.79
C ASN A 88 -17.00 -8.36 -14.02
N VAL A 89 -16.46 -7.93 -15.16
CA VAL A 89 -17.20 -7.92 -16.43
C VAL A 89 -17.25 -9.34 -16.96
N SER A 90 -18.46 -9.90 -17.10
CA SER A 90 -18.62 -11.24 -17.66
C SER A 90 -18.43 -11.24 -19.18
N ASN A 91 -18.11 -12.42 -19.73
CA ASN A 91 -18.01 -12.57 -21.18
C ASN A 91 -19.33 -12.27 -21.90
N GLU A 92 -20.47 -12.55 -21.24
CA GLU A 92 -21.79 -12.24 -21.76
C GLU A 92 -22.06 -10.74 -21.80
N GLU A 93 -21.73 -10.02 -20.70
CA GLU A 93 -21.85 -8.55 -20.66
C GLU A 93 -20.97 -7.91 -21.74
N TYR A 94 -19.72 -8.41 -21.86
CA TYR A 94 -18.81 -7.95 -22.92
C TYR A 94 -19.42 -8.15 -24.32
N ALA A 95 -19.90 -9.35 -24.61
CA ALA A 95 -20.48 -9.68 -25.90
C ALA A 95 -21.71 -8.82 -26.23
N ILE A 96 -22.64 -8.67 -25.28
CA ILE A 96 -23.84 -7.84 -25.43
C ILE A 96 -23.48 -6.39 -25.77
N ILE A 97 -22.53 -5.81 -25.05
CA ILE A 97 -22.12 -4.42 -25.32
C ILE A 97 -21.39 -4.34 -26.66
N ALA A 98 -20.50 -5.31 -26.99
CA ALA A 98 -19.74 -5.36 -28.23
C ALA A 98 -20.68 -5.37 -29.45
N GLU A 99 -21.71 -6.20 -29.43
CA GLU A 99 -22.71 -6.30 -30.52
C GLU A 99 -23.55 -5.01 -30.64
N ASN A 100 -23.74 -4.26 -29.57
CA ASN A 100 -24.60 -3.09 -29.53
C ASN A 100 -23.86 -1.75 -29.54
N VAL A 101 -22.54 -1.71 -29.65
CA VAL A 101 -21.73 -0.46 -29.69
C VAL A 101 -22.24 0.52 -30.76
N GLY A 102 -22.70 0.01 -31.92
CA GLY A 102 -23.26 0.85 -33.00
C GLY A 102 -24.56 1.58 -32.61
N ILE A 103 -25.35 1.00 -31.71
CA ILE A 103 -26.61 1.56 -31.18
C ILE A 103 -26.33 2.43 -29.95
N LEU A 104 -25.42 2.00 -29.08
CA LEU A 104 -25.05 2.67 -27.85
C LEU A 104 -24.09 3.83 -28.14
N LYS A 105 -24.61 4.95 -28.65
CA LYS A 105 -23.79 6.11 -29.01
C LYS A 105 -22.99 6.61 -27.82
N GLY A 106 -21.67 6.72 -27.99
CA GLY A 106 -20.77 7.20 -26.95
C GLY A 106 -20.29 6.11 -25.96
N VAL A 107 -20.77 4.90 -26.07
CA VAL A 107 -20.30 3.74 -25.31
C VAL A 107 -19.22 3.01 -26.11
N ASN A 108 -18.15 2.59 -25.44
CA ASN A 108 -17.08 1.81 -26.03
C ASN A 108 -16.66 0.70 -25.07
N ILE A 109 -16.08 -0.37 -25.62
CA ILE A 109 -15.47 -1.46 -24.87
C ILE A 109 -13.98 -1.48 -25.14
N ARG A 110 -13.22 -1.77 -24.11
CA ARG A 110 -11.78 -1.90 -24.21
C ARG A 110 -11.32 -3.09 -23.38
N LEU A 111 -10.50 -3.94 -23.98
CA LEU A 111 -9.78 -4.96 -23.22
C LEU A 111 -8.68 -4.28 -22.41
N ASP A 112 -8.55 -4.68 -21.18
CA ASP A 112 -7.48 -4.28 -20.29
C ASP A 112 -6.86 -5.51 -19.65
N TRP A 113 -5.72 -5.34 -18.98
CA TRP A 113 -5.01 -6.42 -18.33
C TRP A 113 -5.34 -6.45 -16.83
N GLU A 114 -5.22 -7.62 -16.24
CA GLU A 114 -5.38 -7.83 -14.81
C GLU A 114 -4.11 -8.46 -14.23
N ARG A 115 -3.73 -8.04 -13.02
CA ARG A 115 -2.61 -8.63 -12.32
C ARG A 115 -3.07 -9.84 -11.53
N VAL A 116 -2.55 -11.01 -11.87
CA VAL A 116 -2.82 -12.27 -11.18
C VAL A 116 -1.66 -12.60 -10.24
N TYR A 117 -1.97 -13.08 -9.05
CA TYR A 117 -1.01 -13.49 -8.03
C TYR A 117 -1.14 -15.00 -7.77
N PRO A 118 -0.38 -15.85 -8.47
CA PRO A 118 -0.53 -17.32 -8.42
C PRO A 118 -0.33 -17.92 -7.03
N TYR A 119 0.46 -17.25 -6.20
CA TYR A 119 0.77 -17.70 -4.82
C TYR A 119 -0.10 -17.01 -3.75
N GLY A 120 -1.21 -16.41 -4.14
CA GLY A 120 -2.18 -15.81 -3.24
C GLY A 120 -1.60 -14.72 -2.36
N ILE A 121 -1.58 -14.97 -1.05
CA ILE A 121 -1.08 -14.02 -0.04
C ILE A 121 0.44 -14.09 0.19
N THR A 122 1.11 -15.11 -0.36
CA THR A 122 2.56 -15.28 -0.20
C THR A 122 3.29 -14.13 -0.90
N LEU A 123 4.16 -13.45 -0.18
CA LEU A 123 4.93 -12.29 -0.64
C LEU A 123 4.08 -11.09 -1.14
N ARG A 124 2.77 -11.15 -0.99
CA ARG A 124 1.81 -10.19 -1.54
C ARG A 124 2.10 -8.75 -1.11
N GLY A 125 2.46 -8.55 0.16
CA GLY A 125 2.82 -7.24 0.70
C GLY A 125 4.03 -6.63 0.02
N ILE A 126 5.05 -7.43 -0.31
CA ILE A 126 6.30 -6.96 -0.94
C ILE A 126 6.11 -6.74 -2.45
N LEU A 127 5.38 -7.63 -3.13
CA LEU A 127 5.06 -7.42 -4.55
C LEU A 127 4.29 -6.11 -4.75
N GLY A 128 3.36 -5.84 -3.88
CA GLY A 128 2.54 -4.64 -3.97
C GLY A 128 1.28 -4.85 -4.80
N ASN A 129 0.63 -3.75 -5.11
CA ASN A 129 -0.64 -3.72 -5.82
C ASN A 129 -0.57 -2.87 -7.08
N VAL A 130 -1.44 -3.22 -8.01
CA VAL A 130 -1.75 -2.43 -9.19
C VAL A 130 -3.14 -1.83 -9.03
N GLY A 131 -3.32 -0.59 -9.44
CA GLY A 131 -4.59 0.10 -9.32
C GLY A 131 -4.71 1.29 -10.25
N LYS A 132 -5.79 2.07 -10.07
CA LYS A 132 -5.99 3.32 -10.81
C LYS A 132 -5.03 4.40 -10.31
N ILE A 133 -4.69 5.32 -11.19
CA ILE A 133 -3.90 6.51 -10.83
C ILE A 133 -4.73 7.35 -9.84
N THR A 134 -4.18 7.57 -8.65
CA THR A 134 -4.78 8.44 -7.62
C THR A 134 -4.44 9.91 -7.90
N ASP A 135 -5.24 10.84 -7.36
CA ASP A 135 -5.00 12.28 -7.55
C ASP A 135 -3.61 12.70 -7.05
N GLU A 136 -3.10 12.06 -5.99
CA GLU A 136 -1.77 12.32 -5.42
C GLU A 136 -0.63 12.07 -6.41
N TYR A 137 -0.73 11.02 -7.24
CA TYR A 137 0.31 10.62 -8.20
C TYR A 137 -0.02 10.97 -9.65
N LYS A 138 -1.11 11.67 -9.89
CA LYS A 138 -1.63 11.98 -11.22
C LYS A 138 -0.59 12.70 -12.09
N ASP A 139 -0.01 13.77 -11.58
CA ASP A 139 0.95 14.58 -12.33
C ASP A 139 2.21 13.77 -12.67
N TYR A 140 2.67 12.93 -11.74
CA TYR A 140 3.80 12.03 -11.96
C TYR A 140 3.52 11.06 -13.11
N TYR A 141 2.40 10.34 -13.08
CA TYR A 141 2.10 9.35 -14.11
C TYR A 141 1.78 9.99 -15.47
N ILE A 142 1.04 11.08 -15.51
CA ILE A 142 0.72 11.79 -16.77
C ILE A 142 1.99 12.34 -17.42
N SER A 143 2.91 12.94 -16.66
CA SER A 143 4.20 13.41 -17.19
C SER A 143 5.10 12.28 -17.70
N ASN A 144 4.92 11.07 -17.21
CA ASN A 144 5.61 9.85 -17.68
C ASN A 144 4.86 9.10 -18.80
N GLY A 145 3.86 9.75 -19.43
CA GLY A 145 3.17 9.24 -20.62
C GLY A 145 2.09 8.21 -20.33
N TYR A 146 1.54 8.20 -19.12
CA TYR A 146 0.35 7.40 -18.77
C TYR A 146 -0.92 8.19 -19.07
N LYS A 147 -1.99 7.48 -19.39
CA LYS A 147 -3.34 8.05 -19.49
C LYS A 147 -4.02 7.97 -18.14
N ILE A 148 -4.92 8.90 -17.84
CA ILE A 148 -5.60 8.98 -16.53
C ILE A 148 -6.31 7.69 -16.11
N ASN A 149 -6.76 6.90 -17.07
CA ASN A 149 -7.45 5.64 -16.86
C ASN A 149 -6.52 4.41 -16.95
N ASP A 150 -5.21 4.59 -16.99
CA ASP A 150 -4.27 3.47 -16.97
C ASP A 150 -4.19 2.87 -15.58
N ARG A 151 -3.94 1.56 -15.54
CA ARG A 151 -3.57 0.86 -14.31
C ARG A 151 -2.06 0.96 -14.13
N VAL A 152 -1.65 1.26 -12.90
CA VAL A 152 -0.24 1.49 -12.53
C VAL A 152 0.09 0.74 -11.26
N GLY A 153 1.36 0.50 -11.02
CA GLY A 153 1.83 0.03 -9.72
C GLY A 153 1.60 1.08 -8.65
N ILE A 154 0.87 0.76 -7.59
CA ILE A 154 0.51 1.72 -6.53
C ILE A 154 1.26 1.49 -5.22
N SER A 155 2.01 0.41 -5.11
CA SER A 155 2.80 0.12 -3.90
C SER A 155 3.96 -0.84 -4.17
N TYR A 156 5.00 -0.73 -3.36
CA TYR A 156 6.19 -1.60 -3.29
C TYR A 156 6.82 -1.92 -4.66
N LEU A 157 7.08 -3.20 -4.99
CA LEU A 157 7.78 -3.57 -6.23
C LEU A 157 6.97 -3.20 -7.48
N GLU A 158 5.65 -3.33 -7.45
CA GLU A 158 4.81 -2.89 -8.58
C GLU A 158 4.96 -1.37 -8.82
N TYR A 159 5.03 -0.55 -7.76
CA TYR A 159 5.26 0.89 -7.88
C TYR A 159 6.69 1.21 -8.33
N GLU A 160 7.69 0.63 -7.66
CA GLU A 160 9.11 0.95 -7.91
C GLU A 160 9.55 0.57 -9.33
N TYR A 161 9.04 -0.55 -9.83
CA TYR A 161 9.39 -1.07 -11.15
C TYR A 161 8.32 -0.85 -12.22
N ASP A 162 7.30 -0.03 -11.94
CA ASP A 162 6.18 0.21 -12.85
C ASP A 162 6.65 0.64 -14.25
N LYS A 163 7.63 1.53 -14.36
CA LYS A 163 8.21 1.98 -15.62
C LYS A 163 8.83 0.86 -16.48
N TYR A 164 9.26 -0.24 -15.87
CA TYR A 164 9.80 -1.41 -16.57
C TYR A 164 8.71 -2.43 -16.88
N LEU A 165 7.74 -2.56 -15.98
CA LEU A 165 6.61 -3.47 -16.11
C LEU A 165 5.55 -2.95 -17.10
N LYS A 166 5.52 -1.63 -17.31
CA LYS A 166 4.62 -0.98 -18.25
C LYS A 166 4.85 -1.50 -19.67
N GLY A 167 3.78 -2.03 -20.30
CA GLY A 167 3.74 -2.30 -21.73
C GLY A 167 3.33 -1.06 -22.53
N GLU A 168 3.46 -1.15 -23.83
CA GLU A 168 2.88 -0.19 -24.77
C GLU A 168 1.59 -0.76 -25.33
N LYS A 169 0.52 0.03 -25.36
CA LYS A 169 -0.78 -0.39 -25.93
C LYS A 169 -0.77 -0.22 -27.45
N ASN A 170 -1.54 -1.04 -28.15
CA ASN A 170 -1.83 -0.82 -29.57
C ASN A 170 -2.48 0.56 -29.75
N GLU A 171 -2.07 1.30 -30.76
CA GLU A 171 -2.70 2.56 -31.14
C GLU A 171 -3.46 2.39 -32.44
N TYR A 172 -4.72 2.78 -32.45
CA TYR A 172 -5.60 2.72 -33.60
C TYR A 172 -6.10 4.10 -33.97
N ILE A 173 -6.17 4.38 -35.28
CA ILE A 173 -6.87 5.57 -35.80
C ILE A 173 -8.18 5.10 -36.41
N ARG A 174 -9.26 5.81 -36.12
CA ARG A 174 -10.56 5.59 -36.73
C ARG A 174 -10.59 6.27 -38.10
N SER A 175 -10.82 5.49 -39.14
CA SER A 175 -11.00 5.96 -40.51
C SER A 175 -12.38 6.62 -40.69
N SER A 176 -12.56 7.38 -41.75
CA SER A 176 -13.83 8.05 -42.08
C SER A 176 -14.99 7.10 -42.33
N ASP A 177 -14.71 5.86 -42.71
CA ASP A 177 -15.67 4.77 -42.93
C ASP A 177 -16.07 4.05 -41.62
N GLY A 178 -15.52 4.48 -40.46
CA GLY A 178 -15.78 3.91 -39.16
C GLY A 178 -14.88 2.72 -38.79
N THR A 179 -14.00 2.27 -39.67
CA THR A 179 -13.05 1.19 -39.39
C THR A 179 -11.86 1.69 -38.53
N TYR A 180 -11.24 0.77 -37.77
CA TYR A 180 -10.05 1.07 -37.00
C TYR A 180 -8.82 0.49 -37.69
N LYS A 181 -7.84 1.38 -37.97
CA LYS A 181 -6.54 1.00 -38.53
C LYS A 181 -5.49 1.03 -37.44
N LEU A 182 -4.75 -0.07 -37.25
CA LEU A 182 -3.61 -0.14 -36.37
C LEU A 182 -2.50 0.78 -36.90
N VAL A 183 -2.02 1.72 -36.06
CA VAL A 183 -0.95 2.67 -36.40
C VAL A 183 0.33 2.32 -35.67
N LYS A 184 0.21 1.79 -34.46
CA LYS A 184 1.35 1.36 -33.65
C LYS A 184 1.00 0.06 -32.95
N GLU A 185 1.87 -0.91 -33.12
CA GLU A 185 1.76 -2.19 -32.40
C GLU A 185 2.27 -2.02 -30.97
N GLY A 186 1.50 -2.51 -30.02
CA GLY A 186 1.86 -2.52 -28.62
C GLY A 186 2.97 -3.53 -28.32
N LYS A 187 3.65 -3.31 -27.21
CA LYS A 187 4.69 -4.21 -26.71
C LYS A 187 4.42 -4.59 -25.26
N LYS A 188 4.65 -5.87 -24.92
CA LYS A 188 4.66 -6.32 -23.54
C LYS A 188 5.74 -5.56 -22.75
N GLY A 189 5.48 -5.23 -21.48
CA GLY A 189 6.49 -4.73 -20.56
C GLY A 189 7.56 -5.77 -20.23
N ASN A 190 8.60 -5.34 -19.57
CA ASN A 190 9.69 -6.22 -19.16
C ASN A 190 9.26 -7.15 -18.02
N ASP A 191 9.91 -8.29 -17.92
CA ASP A 191 9.78 -9.19 -16.77
C ASP A 191 10.82 -8.79 -15.69
N ILE A 192 10.43 -8.87 -14.43
CA ILE A 192 11.32 -8.64 -13.27
C ILE A 192 11.58 -9.99 -12.60
N TYR A 193 12.85 -10.33 -12.47
CA TYR A 193 13.30 -11.54 -11.78
C TYR A 193 13.78 -11.19 -10.38
N LEU A 194 13.15 -11.78 -9.38
CA LEU A 194 13.53 -11.60 -7.98
C LEU A 194 14.50 -12.73 -7.55
N ASN A 195 15.37 -12.43 -6.58
CA ASN A 195 16.21 -13.45 -5.95
C ASN A 195 15.43 -14.37 -4.98
N ILE A 196 14.14 -14.08 -4.77
CA ILE A 196 13.28 -14.83 -3.88
C ILE A 196 13.05 -16.24 -4.42
N ASP A 197 13.33 -17.25 -3.60
CA ASP A 197 12.89 -18.61 -3.83
C ASP A 197 11.48 -18.77 -3.28
N ILE A 198 10.50 -18.89 -4.15
CA ILE A 198 9.08 -18.89 -3.75
C ILE A 198 8.71 -20.13 -2.92
N LYS A 199 9.32 -21.29 -3.19
CA LYS A 199 9.05 -22.50 -2.39
C LYS A 199 9.61 -22.37 -0.99
N LEU A 200 10.82 -21.84 -0.87
CA LEU A 200 11.44 -21.55 0.41
C LEU A 200 10.67 -20.48 1.18
N GLN A 201 10.16 -19.46 0.48
CA GLN A 201 9.29 -18.42 1.06
C GLN A 201 8.04 -19.04 1.68
N GLU A 202 7.31 -19.90 0.95
CA GLU A 202 6.11 -20.57 1.44
C GLU A 202 6.42 -21.47 2.67
N GLU A 203 7.52 -22.22 2.62
CA GLU A 203 7.95 -23.06 3.73
C GLU A 203 8.24 -22.24 5.00
N ILE A 204 9.00 -21.14 4.85
CA ILE A 204 9.31 -20.23 5.96
C ILE A 204 8.02 -19.62 6.53
N GLU A 205 7.10 -19.18 5.70
CA GLU A 205 5.81 -18.65 6.15
C GLU A 205 5.02 -19.67 6.96
N ASN A 206 4.98 -20.91 6.51
CA ASN A 206 4.34 -22.02 7.22
C ASN A 206 5.02 -22.32 8.57
N ILE A 207 6.35 -22.34 8.61
CA ILE A 207 7.14 -22.51 9.83
C ILE A 207 6.81 -21.40 10.83
N ILE A 208 6.75 -20.14 10.41
CA ILE A 208 6.40 -18.99 11.26
C ILE A 208 5.01 -19.20 11.87
N VAL A 209 4.00 -19.45 11.04
CA VAL A 209 2.62 -19.62 11.50
C VAL A 209 2.47 -20.76 12.50
N ASN A 210 3.07 -21.92 12.21
CA ASN A 210 3.02 -23.09 13.07
C ASN A 210 3.72 -22.82 14.42
N ASN A 211 4.87 -22.15 14.41
CA ASN A 211 5.58 -21.83 15.64
C ASN A 211 4.86 -20.78 16.50
N ILE A 212 4.26 -19.73 15.88
CA ILE A 212 3.44 -18.78 16.65
C ILE A 212 2.26 -19.48 17.29
N LYS A 213 1.54 -20.34 16.55
CA LYS A 213 0.40 -21.08 17.08
C LYS A 213 0.81 -22.00 18.23
N ARG A 214 1.92 -22.73 18.07
CA ARG A 214 2.46 -23.62 19.13
C ARG A 214 2.88 -22.84 20.36
N ALA A 215 3.60 -21.74 20.18
CA ALA A 215 4.10 -20.93 21.28
C ALA A 215 3.00 -20.28 22.14
N LYS A 216 1.78 -20.13 21.61
CA LYS A 216 0.63 -19.63 22.40
C LYS A 216 0.23 -20.55 23.57
N TYR A 217 0.65 -21.80 23.55
CA TYR A 217 0.41 -22.74 24.65
C TYR A 217 1.53 -22.71 25.71
N GLU A 218 2.60 -21.96 25.46
CA GLU A 218 3.70 -21.82 26.42
C GLU A 218 3.44 -20.65 27.40
N PRO A 219 3.92 -20.73 28.63
CA PRO A 219 3.76 -19.66 29.60
C PRO A 219 4.49 -18.37 29.15
N ASN A 220 3.95 -17.21 29.52
CA ASN A 220 4.52 -15.88 29.24
C ASN A 220 4.62 -15.50 27.75
N THR A 221 3.80 -16.09 26.87
CA THR A 221 3.80 -15.80 25.44
C THR A 221 2.61 -14.94 24.97
N ASN A 222 1.89 -14.31 25.88
CA ASN A 222 0.67 -13.55 25.58
C ASN A 222 0.87 -12.45 24.52
N PHE A 223 2.08 -11.87 24.44
CA PHE A 223 2.42 -10.84 23.46
C PHE A 223 3.05 -11.38 22.17
N LEU A 224 3.37 -12.68 22.11
CA LEU A 224 3.92 -13.30 20.90
C LEU A 224 2.81 -13.55 19.89
N ASN A 225 2.64 -12.62 18.95
CA ASN A 225 1.65 -12.72 17.90
C ASN A 225 2.21 -12.55 16.49
N ARG A 226 3.51 -12.24 16.35
CA ARG A 226 4.16 -11.97 15.06
C ARG A 226 5.61 -12.45 15.06
N THR A 227 6.10 -12.77 13.88
CA THR A 227 7.51 -13.16 13.66
C THR A 227 7.92 -12.74 12.27
N TYR A 228 9.19 -12.33 12.14
CA TYR A 228 9.81 -11.91 10.90
C TYR A 228 11.02 -12.78 10.60
N VAL A 229 11.23 -13.07 9.33
CA VAL A 229 12.42 -13.80 8.84
C VAL A 229 12.90 -13.12 7.57
N ILE A 230 14.17 -12.75 7.55
CA ILE A 230 14.91 -12.34 6.34
C ILE A 230 16.02 -13.35 6.13
N LEU A 231 16.06 -13.94 4.95
CA LEU A 231 17.12 -14.83 4.53
C LEU A 231 17.86 -14.24 3.34
N THR A 232 19.17 -14.09 3.46
CA THR A 232 20.02 -13.50 2.43
C THR A 232 21.12 -14.45 2.02
N ASP A 233 21.50 -14.40 0.75
CA ASP A 233 22.72 -15.05 0.27
C ASP A 233 23.95 -14.28 0.76
N VAL A 234 24.84 -14.95 1.47
CA VAL A 234 26.01 -14.30 2.09
C VAL A 234 27.05 -13.82 1.08
N LYS A 235 27.04 -14.32 -0.14
CA LYS A 235 28.01 -13.95 -1.19
C LYS A 235 27.52 -12.75 -1.99
N THR A 236 26.22 -12.71 -2.31
CA THR A 236 25.62 -11.68 -3.19
C THR A 236 24.89 -10.60 -2.43
N GLY A 237 24.48 -10.88 -1.18
CA GLY A 237 23.55 -10.01 -0.41
C GLY A 237 22.10 -10.10 -0.89
N GLY A 238 21.81 -10.94 -1.90
CA GLY A 238 20.47 -11.10 -2.45
C GLY A 238 19.50 -11.67 -1.43
N ILE A 239 18.30 -11.10 -1.34
CA ILE A 239 17.24 -11.60 -0.45
C ILE A 239 16.60 -12.83 -1.06
N ILE A 240 16.76 -13.98 -0.41
CA ILE A 240 16.21 -15.28 -0.85
C ILE A 240 14.80 -15.49 -0.30
N ALA A 241 14.52 -14.99 0.91
CA ALA A 241 13.18 -14.98 1.49
C ALA A 241 13.01 -13.76 2.40
N LEU A 242 11.79 -13.21 2.41
CA LEU A 242 11.40 -12.08 3.23
C LEU A 242 9.98 -12.33 3.75
N ALA A 243 9.87 -12.90 4.93
CA ALA A 243 8.61 -13.33 5.50
C ALA A 243 8.28 -12.56 6.79
N GLY A 244 7.01 -12.28 6.98
CA GLY A 244 6.45 -11.73 8.21
C GLY A 244 5.01 -12.17 8.36
N LYS A 245 4.70 -12.84 9.46
CA LYS A 245 3.32 -13.27 9.73
C LYS A 245 2.89 -12.84 11.13
N LYS A 246 1.61 -12.47 11.21
CA LYS A 246 0.92 -12.13 12.45
C LYS A 246 -0.30 -13.03 12.61
N VAL A 247 -0.50 -13.56 13.80
CA VAL A 247 -1.64 -14.44 14.11
C VAL A 247 -2.47 -13.83 15.24
N ILE A 248 -3.71 -13.45 14.92
CA ILE A 248 -4.68 -12.91 15.88
C ILE A 248 -5.96 -13.74 15.76
N ASN A 249 -6.45 -14.26 16.88
CA ASN A 249 -7.68 -15.05 16.92
C ASN A 249 -7.75 -16.14 15.83
N ASN A 250 -6.65 -16.86 15.63
CA ASN A 250 -6.43 -17.86 14.58
C ASN A 250 -6.40 -17.34 13.12
N SER A 251 -6.68 -16.09 12.88
CA SER A 251 -6.50 -15.47 11.56
C SER A 251 -5.04 -15.13 11.31
N VAL A 252 -4.56 -15.42 10.10
CA VAL A 252 -3.19 -15.19 9.67
C VAL A 252 -3.15 -13.96 8.76
N TYR A 253 -2.26 -13.04 9.06
CA TYR A 253 -2.03 -11.81 8.28
C TYR A 253 -0.60 -11.80 7.76
N ASP A 254 -0.43 -11.41 6.51
CA ASP A 254 0.88 -11.10 5.96
C ASP A 254 1.33 -9.72 6.44
N ILE A 255 2.49 -9.68 7.05
CA ILE A 255 3.15 -8.45 7.53
C ILE A 255 4.61 -8.40 7.06
N SER A 256 4.92 -9.01 5.93
CA SER A 256 6.29 -9.07 5.39
C SER A 256 6.90 -7.68 5.19
N THR A 257 6.09 -6.66 4.89
CA THR A 257 6.51 -5.26 4.77
C THR A 257 7.03 -4.66 6.08
N GLU A 258 6.60 -5.17 7.24
CA GLU A 258 7.10 -4.71 8.53
C GLU A 258 8.60 -5.01 8.73
N ASN A 259 9.19 -5.95 7.97
CA ASN A 259 10.65 -6.16 7.92
C ASN A 259 11.41 -4.91 7.47
N ILE A 260 10.76 -4.04 6.70
CA ILE A 260 11.37 -2.84 6.11
C ILE A 260 10.91 -1.58 6.85
N ASN A 261 9.62 -1.54 7.25
CA ASN A 261 8.95 -0.33 7.73
C ASN A 261 8.88 -0.22 9.26
N MET A 262 9.21 -1.30 9.99
CA MET A 262 9.12 -1.32 11.45
C MET A 262 10.48 -1.38 12.10
N SER A 263 10.62 -0.70 13.24
CA SER A 263 11.81 -0.73 14.07
C SER A 263 11.50 -1.42 15.39
N TYR A 264 12.41 -2.30 15.80
CA TYR A 264 12.31 -3.03 17.07
C TYR A 264 13.60 -2.87 17.87
N THR A 265 13.49 -2.94 19.19
CA THR A 265 14.66 -3.03 20.06
C THR A 265 15.36 -4.37 19.83
N VAL A 266 16.52 -4.34 19.19
CA VAL A 266 17.24 -5.54 18.76
C VAL A 266 17.91 -6.30 19.92
N GLY A 267 18.04 -5.68 21.09
CA GLY A 267 18.70 -6.29 22.24
C GLY A 267 20.16 -6.67 21.94
N SER A 268 20.59 -7.80 22.49
CA SER A 268 21.98 -8.25 22.37
C SER A 268 22.42 -8.68 20.97
N VAL A 269 21.53 -8.80 20.00
CA VAL A 269 21.89 -9.09 18.60
C VAL A 269 22.80 -7.99 18.02
N VAL A 270 22.63 -6.73 18.45
CA VAL A 270 23.48 -5.61 18.03
C VAL A 270 24.95 -5.79 18.38
N LYS A 271 25.29 -6.68 19.33
CA LYS A 271 26.67 -6.88 19.78
C LYS A 271 27.58 -7.44 18.68
N GLY A 272 27.04 -8.25 17.77
CA GLY A 272 27.77 -8.69 16.58
C GLY A 272 28.18 -7.52 15.69
N ALA A 273 27.26 -6.61 15.38
CA ALA A 273 27.54 -5.39 14.63
C ALA A 273 28.55 -4.50 15.36
N SER A 274 28.42 -4.34 16.68
CA SER A 274 29.37 -3.56 17.50
C SER A 274 30.78 -4.12 17.44
N HIS A 275 30.97 -5.44 17.37
CA HIS A 275 32.30 -6.05 17.19
C HIS A 275 32.86 -5.72 15.81
N ILE A 276 32.06 -5.84 14.74
CA ILE A 276 32.50 -5.49 13.37
C ILE A 276 32.95 -4.02 13.33
N VAL A 277 32.18 -3.10 13.89
CA VAL A 277 32.58 -1.70 13.99
C VAL A 277 33.86 -1.54 14.81
N GLY A 278 33.98 -2.26 15.94
CA GLY A 278 35.18 -2.25 16.76
C GLY A 278 36.43 -2.68 15.99
N TYR A 279 36.34 -3.73 15.19
CA TYR A 279 37.46 -4.20 14.35
C TYR A 279 37.79 -3.20 13.25
N ASN A 280 36.81 -2.72 12.54
CA ASN A 280 37.00 -1.78 11.42
C ASN A 280 37.61 -0.44 11.87
N THR A 281 37.36 -0.02 13.11
CA THR A 281 37.89 1.21 13.69
C THR A 281 39.16 0.99 14.52
N ASN A 282 39.66 -0.23 14.61
CA ASN A 282 40.75 -0.63 15.50
C ASN A 282 40.51 -0.40 17.00
N ALA A 283 39.27 -0.18 17.39
CA ALA A 283 38.87 -0.05 18.80
C ALA A 283 38.77 -1.40 19.52
N LEU A 284 38.71 -2.48 18.77
CA LEU A 284 38.76 -3.87 19.21
C LEU A 284 39.73 -4.65 18.37
N LYS A 285 40.60 -5.45 19.01
CA LYS A 285 41.50 -6.36 18.34
C LYS A 285 41.02 -7.81 18.50
N ILE A 286 41.29 -8.65 17.51
CA ILE A 286 41.00 -10.09 17.60
C ILE A 286 41.75 -10.68 18.78
N GLY A 287 41.06 -11.41 19.65
CA GLY A 287 41.61 -12.00 20.86
C GLY A 287 41.83 -11.01 22.02
N GLU A 288 41.44 -9.74 21.89
CA GLU A 288 41.59 -8.74 22.98
C GLU A 288 40.81 -9.19 24.23
N VAL A 289 41.49 -9.26 25.37
CA VAL A 289 40.91 -9.67 26.64
C VAL A 289 40.60 -8.45 27.49
N ARG A 290 39.40 -8.44 28.07
CA ARG A 290 38.92 -7.39 29.02
C ARG A 290 38.26 -8.02 30.23
N ASN A 291 38.37 -7.34 31.37
CA ASN A 291 37.62 -7.70 32.58
C ASN A 291 36.18 -7.19 32.47
N ASP A 292 35.22 -8.05 32.81
CA ASP A 292 33.77 -7.73 32.76
C ASP A 292 33.30 -6.91 33.96
N GLU A 293 34.09 -5.95 34.41
CA GLU A 293 33.72 -5.04 35.51
C GLU A 293 32.69 -3.99 35.05
N CYS A 294 31.77 -3.67 35.97
CA CYS A 294 30.78 -2.62 35.69
C CYS A 294 31.49 -1.28 35.47
N ILE A 295 31.02 -0.55 34.48
CA ILE A 295 31.50 0.78 34.17
C ILE A 295 30.51 1.86 34.60
N LYS A 296 31.00 3.05 34.91
CA LYS A 296 30.19 4.23 35.19
C LYS A 296 30.47 5.31 34.16
N ILE A 297 29.47 5.64 33.39
CA ILE A 297 29.51 6.76 32.46
C ILE A 297 28.85 7.96 33.15
N LYS A 298 29.49 9.15 33.08
CA LYS A 298 29.00 10.36 33.73
C LYS A 298 27.53 10.65 33.32
N GLY A 299 26.69 10.92 34.28
CA GLY A 299 25.27 11.22 34.04
C GLY A 299 24.37 9.99 33.84
N THR A 300 24.92 8.77 33.93
CA THR A 300 24.11 7.55 33.76
C THR A 300 24.23 6.61 34.97
N PRO A 301 23.25 5.71 35.19
CA PRO A 301 23.41 4.62 36.14
C PRO A 301 24.61 3.72 35.76
N LYS A 302 25.18 3.05 36.79
CA LYS A 302 26.24 2.06 36.61
C LYS A 302 25.79 0.99 35.57
N LYS A 303 26.63 0.70 34.56
CA LYS A 303 26.37 -0.27 33.52
C LYS A 303 27.11 -1.56 33.78
N CYS A 304 26.38 -2.65 33.86
CA CYS A 304 26.92 -3.98 34.15
C CYS A 304 26.41 -5.02 33.15
N SER A 305 27.10 -6.13 33.04
CA SER A 305 26.52 -7.36 32.49
C SER A 305 25.47 -7.92 33.49
N PHE A 306 24.70 -8.92 33.09
CA PHE A 306 23.64 -9.53 33.95
C PHE A 306 24.24 -10.22 35.20
N MET A 307 25.52 -10.61 35.13
CA MET A 307 26.35 -11.06 36.25
C MET A 307 27.80 -10.74 35.89
N TYR A 308 28.71 -10.81 36.86
CA TYR A 308 30.14 -10.70 36.61
C TYR A 308 30.63 -11.95 35.86
N LEU A 309 31.22 -11.76 34.67
CA LEU A 309 31.61 -12.83 33.75
C LEU A 309 33.11 -13.12 33.74
N GLY A 310 33.90 -12.36 34.50
CA GLY A 310 35.35 -12.48 34.60
C GLY A 310 36.07 -11.88 33.39
N TYR A 311 37.28 -12.42 33.09
CA TYR A 311 38.06 -12.03 31.92
C TYR A 311 37.51 -12.68 30.69
N LEU A 312 37.21 -11.92 29.66
CA LEU A 312 36.61 -12.35 28.39
C LEU A 312 37.43 -11.84 27.23
N ASN A 313 37.65 -12.70 26.24
CA ASN A 313 38.07 -12.24 24.91
C ASN A 313 36.87 -11.89 24.07
N ASP A 314 37.06 -11.34 22.87
CA ASP A 314 36.05 -10.93 21.92
C ASP A 314 35.00 -12.03 21.65
N LEU A 315 35.40 -13.26 21.37
CA LEU A 315 34.49 -14.37 21.11
C LEU A 315 33.68 -14.80 22.33
N THR A 316 34.35 -14.90 23.48
CA THR A 316 33.66 -15.25 24.74
C THR A 316 32.78 -14.18 25.24
N ALA A 317 33.07 -12.90 24.97
CA ALA A 317 32.21 -11.76 25.26
C ALA A 317 30.91 -11.80 24.44
N LEU A 318 30.98 -12.16 23.15
CA LEU A 318 29.78 -12.41 22.34
C LEU A 318 29.02 -13.63 22.83
N LYS A 319 29.68 -14.77 23.04
CA LYS A 319 29.06 -16.01 23.50
C LYS A 319 28.32 -15.84 24.81
N LYS A 320 28.91 -15.10 25.79
CA LYS A 320 28.30 -14.83 27.12
C LYS A 320 27.46 -13.55 27.14
N SER A 321 27.32 -12.87 26.00
CA SER A 321 26.55 -11.64 25.88
C SER A 321 26.95 -10.53 26.88
N SER A 322 28.27 -10.31 27.07
CA SER A 322 28.76 -9.26 27.97
C SER A 322 28.31 -7.87 27.51
N ASN A 323 27.69 -7.11 28.40
CA ASN A 323 27.32 -5.71 28.16
C ASN A 323 28.54 -4.79 28.30
N THR A 324 29.36 -5.02 29.35
CA THR A 324 30.48 -4.16 29.65
C THR A 324 31.55 -4.19 28.57
N PHE A 325 31.80 -5.36 27.98
CA PHE A 325 32.71 -5.50 26.83
C PHE A 325 32.28 -4.60 25.67
N GLN A 326 30.96 -4.53 25.39
CA GLN A 326 30.40 -3.68 24.34
C GLN A 326 30.54 -2.20 24.67
N PHE A 327 30.24 -1.80 25.91
CA PHE A 327 30.42 -0.42 26.33
C PHE A 327 31.86 0.04 26.19
N HIS A 328 32.84 -0.79 26.56
CA HIS A 328 34.26 -0.48 26.36
C HIS A 328 34.61 -0.33 24.87
N THR A 329 34.05 -1.16 24.00
CA THR A 329 34.25 -1.03 22.56
C THR A 329 33.66 0.27 22.04
N ALA A 330 32.41 0.59 22.43
CA ALA A 330 31.74 1.82 22.03
C ALA A 330 32.49 3.08 22.50
N ILE A 331 32.99 3.09 23.74
CA ILE A 331 33.80 4.18 24.28
C ILE A 331 35.08 4.37 23.48
N LYS A 332 35.78 3.28 23.13
CA LYS A 332 36.99 3.37 22.31
C LYS A 332 36.69 3.87 20.87
N VAL A 333 35.56 3.46 20.27
CA VAL A 333 35.11 3.96 18.96
C VAL A 333 34.82 5.45 19.00
N GLY A 334 34.10 5.90 20.04
CA GLY A 334 33.68 7.31 20.21
C GLY A 334 34.80 8.25 20.61
N GLY A 335 35.90 7.73 21.16
CA GLY A 335 37.01 8.51 21.64
C GLY A 335 36.65 9.49 22.77
N SER A 336 37.41 10.56 22.95
CA SER A 336 37.21 11.53 24.02
C SER A 336 35.93 12.37 23.88
N SER A 337 35.43 12.53 22.67
CA SER A 337 34.16 13.26 22.39
C SER A 337 32.93 12.52 22.88
N TYR A 338 32.99 11.21 23.08
CA TYR A 338 31.89 10.40 23.62
C TYR A 338 31.45 10.82 25.04
N PHE A 339 32.35 11.36 25.84
CA PHE A 339 32.08 11.66 27.27
C PHE A 339 31.29 12.93 27.53
N TYR A 340 31.17 13.84 26.58
CA TYR A 340 30.71 15.20 26.91
C TYR A 340 29.54 15.75 26.13
N ASN A 341 29.27 15.30 24.91
CA ASN A 341 28.33 15.99 24.00
C ASN A 341 27.21 15.14 23.45
N MET A 342 27.06 13.91 23.84
CA MET A 342 25.90 13.12 23.40
C MET A 342 24.70 13.32 24.34
N GLY A 343 24.15 14.52 24.34
CA GLY A 343 22.73 14.68 24.46
C GLY A 343 22.03 14.16 23.21
N LEU A 344 22.24 12.90 22.83
CA LEU A 344 21.33 12.16 21.97
C LEU A 344 20.08 11.92 22.79
N THR A 345 19.25 12.95 22.87
CA THR A 345 17.85 12.80 23.21
C THR A 345 17.22 12.18 21.97
N ILE A 346 17.23 10.87 21.91
CA ILE A 346 16.31 10.13 21.05
C ILE A 346 14.94 10.44 21.64
N LYS A 347 14.21 11.35 21.02
CA LYS A 347 12.83 11.64 21.43
C LYS A 347 12.04 10.35 21.21
N ASP A 348 11.25 9.96 22.21
CA ASP A 348 10.36 8.78 22.16
C ASP A 348 9.45 8.73 20.93
N SER A 349 9.19 9.88 20.27
CA SER A 349 8.46 9.98 19.01
C SER A 349 9.14 9.32 17.80
N ALA A 350 10.39 8.85 17.92
CA ALA A 350 11.05 8.08 16.86
C ALA A 350 10.79 6.56 16.97
N PHE A 351 10.10 6.11 18.02
CA PHE A 351 9.87 4.69 18.32
C PHE A 351 8.37 4.33 18.49
N ASN A 352 7.46 5.26 18.25
CA ASN A 352 6.01 5.00 18.27
C ASN A 352 5.44 4.88 16.85
#